data_a4134115048da9e35655a015a1a024a7
#
_entry.id   a4134115048da9e35655a015a1a024a7
#
_cell.length_a   1.000
_cell.length_b   1.000
_cell.length_c   1.000
_cell.angle_alpha   90.00
_cell.angle_beta   90.00
_cell.angle_gamma   90.00
#
_symmetry.space_group_name_H-M   'P 1'
#
loop_
_entity.id
_entity.type
_entity.pdbx_description
1 polymer ?
#
loop_
_entity_poly.entity_id
_entity_poly.type
_entity_poly.pdbx_seq_one_letter_code
_entity_poly.pdbx_strand_id
1 'polypeptide(L)'
;MFILKAPEKRMSYKDAGIVPSYSPRPQASSDILQILQNPTQAAQYVFHGQHHKQGPSEPLEELERLGGLRLTLKWVRHHWSLILWKLAAYTYWRPDMQLWSFAECLRQLRYRYEREFVRKHKSAIKQIQEQLSSSARCMVLCVRQILFFDEDEGTSLMLELSDGWYCIRAEVDEPMRR
;
A
#
# COMPACT_ATOMS: atom_id res chain seq x y z
N MET A 1 15.86 2.93 10.96
CA MET A 1 16.06 2.57 9.53
C MET A 1 16.29 1.07 9.43
N PHE A 2 15.73 0.41 8.44
CA PHE A 2 15.87 -1.04 8.23
C PHE A 2 16.77 -1.27 7.03
N ILE A 3 17.66 -2.24 7.14
CA ILE A 3 18.55 -2.65 6.05
C ILE A 3 18.08 -4.00 5.52
N LEU A 4 17.75 -4.06 4.24
CA LEU A 4 17.42 -5.29 3.54
C LEU A 4 18.71 -6.00 3.16
N LYS A 5 18.88 -7.22 3.66
CA LYS A 5 20.05 -8.07 3.32
C LYS A 5 19.70 -9.01 2.16
N ALA A 6 20.66 -9.21 1.27
CA ALA A 6 20.53 -10.22 0.23
C ALA A 6 20.37 -11.61 0.84
N PRO A 7 19.45 -12.46 0.30
CA PRO A 7 19.36 -13.85 0.72
C PRO A 7 20.64 -14.61 0.34
N GLU A 8 21.00 -15.61 1.13
CA GLU A 8 22.17 -16.47 0.84
C GLU A 8 22.05 -17.17 -0.51
N LYS A 9 20.82 -17.51 -0.91
CA LYS A 9 20.53 -18.08 -2.21
C LYS A 9 19.44 -17.29 -2.91
N ARG A 10 19.78 -16.65 -4.03
CA ARG A 10 18.82 -15.95 -4.88
C ARG A 10 18.08 -16.95 -5.76
N MET A 11 16.77 -16.80 -5.85
CA MET A 11 15.91 -17.57 -6.74
C MET A 11 15.39 -16.61 -7.83
N SER A 12 15.57 -16.99 -9.10
CA SER A 12 14.97 -16.22 -10.20
C SER A 12 13.46 -16.45 -10.24
N TYR A 13 12.72 -15.55 -10.91
CA TYR A 13 11.28 -15.74 -11.13
C TYR A 13 10.97 -17.04 -11.90
N LYS A 14 11.88 -17.50 -12.75
CA LYS A 14 11.79 -18.77 -13.49
C LYS A 14 11.91 -19.96 -12.54
N ASP A 15 12.86 -19.90 -11.61
CA ASP A 15 13.06 -20.97 -10.60
C ASP A 15 11.87 -21.05 -9.64
N ALA A 16 11.20 -19.92 -9.40
CA ALA A 16 9.97 -19.84 -8.63
C ALA A 16 8.71 -20.33 -9.40
N GLY A 17 8.86 -20.73 -10.66
CA GLY A 17 7.74 -21.18 -11.50
C GLY A 17 6.82 -20.02 -11.94
N ILE A 18 7.26 -18.76 -11.79
CA ILE A 18 6.48 -17.60 -12.18
C ILE A 18 6.67 -17.38 -13.67
N VAL A 19 5.65 -17.68 -14.46
CA VAL A 19 5.62 -17.40 -15.89
C VAL A 19 4.98 -16.03 -16.10
N PRO A 20 5.69 -15.05 -16.69
CA PRO A 20 5.08 -13.78 -17.05
C PRO A 20 4.00 -14.03 -18.12
N SER A 21 2.73 -13.89 -17.76
CA SER A 21 1.66 -13.92 -18.76
C SER A 21 1.67 -12.60 -19.53
N TYR A 22 2.05 -12.66 -20.78
CA TYR A 22 1.97 -11.53 -21.69
C TYR A 22 0.52 -11.41 -22.20
N SER A 23 -0.36 -10.83 -21.41
CA SER A 23 -1.67 -10.40 -21.87
C SER A 23 -1.57 -8.94 -22.35
N PRO A 24 -2.23 -8.55 -23.46
CA PRO A 24 -2.29 -7.14 -23.83
C PRO A 24 -2.88 -6.36 -22.65
N ARG A 25 -2.14 -5.35 -22.19
CA ARG A 25 -2.54 -4.56 -21.02
C ARG A 25 -3.83 -3.83 -21.32
N PRO A 26 -4.86 -3.95 -20.47
CA PRO A 26 -6.08 -3.17 -20.62
C PRO A 26 -5.75 -1.69 -20.50
N GLN A 27 -6.48 -0.87 -21.24
CA GLN A 27 -6.35 0.57 -21.20
C GLN A 27 -6.90 1.08 -19.84
N ALA A 28 -6.00 1.27 -18.87
CA ALA A 28 -6.38 1.81 -17.57
C ALA A 28 -6.67 3.31 -17.66
N SER A 29 -7.56 3.81 -16.80
CA SER A 29 -7.80 5.25 -16.69
C SER A 29 -6.53 5.99 -16.26
N SER A 30 -6.43 7.28 -16.62
CA SER A 30 -5.31 8.15 -16.22
C SER A 30 -5.08 8.15 -14.71
N ASP A 31 -6.15 8.17 -13.93
CA ASP A 31 -6.12 8.20 -12.46
C ASP A 31 -5.46 6.95 -11.87
N ILE A 32 -5.81 5.78 -12.41
CA ILE A 32 -5.22 4.50 -11.99
C ILE A 32 -3.72 4.50 -12.25
N LEU A 33 -3.31 4.92 -13.46
CA LEU A 33 -1.88 4.98 -13.83
C LEU A 33 -1.12 5.98 -12.95
N GLN A 34 -1.69 7.14 -12.67
CA GLN A 34 -1.09 8.16 -11.82
C GLN A 34 -0.88 7.64 -10.38
N ILE A 35 -1.86 6.95 -9.81
CA ILE A 35 -1.75 6.36 -8.47
C ILE A 35 -0.70 5.24 -8.41
N LEU A 36 -0.59 4.44 -9.47
CA LEU A 36 0.44 3.39 -9.55
C LEU A 36 1.85 3.97 -9.64
N GLN A 37 2.03 5.06 -10.39
CA GLN A 37 3.31 5.75 -10.53
C GLN A 37 3.68 6.56 -9.28
N ASN A 38 2.70 7.18 -8.63
CA ASN A 38 2.89 7.99 -7.43
C ASN A 38 1.88 7.63 -6.33
N PRO A 39 2.14 6.57 -5.56
CA PRO A 39 1.23 6.11 -4.52
C PRO A 39 0.90 7.13 -3.43
N THR A 40 1.76 8.13 -3.22
CA THR A 40 1.52 9.17 -2.20
C THR A 40 0.34 10.08 -2.56
N GLN A 41 0.09 10.29 -3.86
CA GLN A 41 -1.06 11.09 -4.33
C GLN A 41 -2.40 10.44 -4.01
N ALA A 42 -2.43 9.12 -3.85
CA ALA A 42 -3.65 8.40 -3.48
C ALA A 42 -4.29 8.90 -2.16
N ALA A 43 -3.50 9.48 -1.25
CA ALA A 43 -4.02 10.01 0.02
C ALA A 43 -5.01 11.18 -0.14
N GLN A 44 -4.94 11.86 -1.28
CA GLN A 44 -5.78 13.02 -1.61
C GLN A 44 -6.79 12.72 -2.73
N TYR A 45 -6.76 11.51 -3.27
CA TYR A 45 -7.63 11.14 -4.37
C TYR A 45 -9.11 11.22 -3.98
N VAL A 46 -9.92 11.71 -4.91
CA VAL A 46 -11.37 11.90 -4.75
C VAL A 46 -12.09 11.27 -5.93
N PHE A 47 -13.04 10.39 -5.65
CA PHE A 47 -13.95 9.88 -6.66
C PHE A 47 -14.95 10.96 -7.09
N HIS A 48 -15.15 11.10 -8.38
CA HIS A 48 -16.12 12.02 -8.95
C HIS A 48 -17.43 11.25 -9.22
N GLY A 49 -18.41 11.42 -8.35
CA GLY A 49 -19.78 10.95 -8.57
C GLY A 49 -20.60 11.94 -9.40
N GLN A 50 -21.81 11.56 -9.78
CA GLN A 50 -22.70 12.41 -10.59
C GLN A 50 -23.08 13.73 -9.89
N HIS A 51 -23.19 13.72 -8.55
CA HIS A 51 -23.68 14.87 -7.78
C HIS A 51 -22.72 15.38 -6.71
N HIS A 52 -21.71 14.63 -6.34
CA HIS A 52 -20.76 15.00 -5.27
C HIS A 52 -19.41 14.32 -5.44
N LYS A 53 -18.43 14.94 -4.82
CA LYS A 53 -17.07 14.36 -4.71
C LYS A 53 -16.99 13.51 -3.46
N GLN A 54 -16.30 12.38 -3.54
CA GLN A 54 -16.14 11.42 -2.43
C GLN A 54 -14.66 11.14 -2.19
N GLY A 55 -14.13 11.73 -1.16
CA GLY A 55 -12.72 11.59 -0.76
C GLY A 55 -12.56 10.93 0.61
N PRO A 56 -11.45 11.16 1.30
CA PRO A 56 -11.19 10.54 2.61
C PRO A 56 -12.01 11.14 3.78
N SER A 57 -12.71 12.26 3.60
CA SER A 57 -13.54 12.87 4.65
C SER A 57 -14.85 12.12 4.86
N GLU A 58 -15.49 11.69 3.78
CA GLU A 58 -16.78 11.01 3.81
C GLU A 58 -16.72 9.66 4.56
N PRO A 59 -15.70 8.80 4.35
CA PRO A 59 -15.54 7.61 5.18
C PRO A 59 -15.33 7.89 6.67
N LEU A 60 -14.69 8.99 7.03
CA LEU A 60 -14.53 9.37 8.44
C LEU A 60 -15.89 9.62 9.08
N GLU A 61 -16.72 10.49 8.48
CA GLU A 61 -18.07 10.80 8.96
C GLU A 61 -18.95 9.54 9.05
N GLU A 62 -18.84 8.65 8.07
CA GLU A 62 -19.59 7.39 8.05
C GLU A 62 -19.15 6.45 9.18
N LEU A 63 -17.86 6.32 9.44
CA LEU A 63 -17.33 5.47 10.49
C LEU A 63 -17.61 6.05 11.89
N GLU A 64 -17.63 7.37 12.05
CA GLU A 64 -18.03 8.05 13.29
C GLU A 64 -19.50 7.79 13.61
N ARG A 65 -20.40 7.85 12.62
CA ARG A 65 -21.81 7.48 12.79
C ARG A 65 -22.01 6.03 13.23
N LEU A 66 -21.10 5.14 12.86
CA LEU A 66 -21.11 3.74 13.30
C LEU A 66 -20.48 3.50 14.67
N GLY A 67 -20.17 4.57 15.43
CA GLY A 67 -19.58 4.50 16.76
C GLY A 67 -18.04 4.51 16.77
N GLY A 68 -17.41 4.93 15.72
CA GLY A 68 -15.94 5.03 15.55
C GLY A 68 -15.31 6.20 16.29
N LEU A 69 -15.49 6.32 17.60
CA LEU A 69 -15.09 7.47 18.44
C LEU A 69 -13.59 7.76 18.55
N ARG A 70 -12.72 6.98 17.91
CA ARG A 70 -11.25 7.14 18.02
C ARG A 70 -10.55 7.28 16.67
N LEU A 71 -11.30 7.56 15.62
CA LEU A 71 -10.74 7.73 14.30
C LEU A 71 -10.20 9.14 14.09
N THR A 72 -9.11 9.22 13.36
CA THR A 72 -8.55 10.50 12.91
C THR A 72 -8.52 10.53 11.39
N LEU A 73 -8.67 11.71 10.82
CA LEU A 73 -8.50 11.89 9.37
C LEU A 73 -7.12 11.39 8.88
N LYS A 74 -6.09 11.47 9.74
CA LYS A 74 -4.76 10.92 9.45
C LYS A 74 -4.80 9.41 9.26
N TRP A 75 -5.51 8.67 10.13
CA TRP A 75 -5.69 7.24 9.99
C TRP A 75 -6.47 6.88 8.72
N VAL A 76 -7.56 7.60 8.46
CA VAL A 76 -8.36 7.39 7.24
C VAL A 76 -7.53 7.64 5.99
N ARG A 77 -6.82 8.76 5.88
CA ARG A 77 -5.97 9.08 4.72
C ARG A 77 -4.85 8.06 4.51
N HIS A 78 -4.25 7.57 5.59
CA HIS A 78 -3.23 6.53 5.53
C HIS A 78 -3.80 5.25 4.89
N HIS A 79 -4.88 4.73 5.43
CA HIS A 79 -5.50 3.52 4.90
C HIS A 79 -6.16 3.71 3.54
N TRP A 80 -6.73 4.88 3.29
CA TRP A 80 -7.27 5.28 2.00
C TRP A 80 -6.21 5.17 0.90
N SER A 81 -5.03 5.73 1.11
CA SER A 81 -3.95 5.67 0.12
C SER A 81 -3.50 4.25 -0.20
N LEU A 82 -3.40 3.38 0.82
CA LEU A 82 -3.02 1.98 0.64
C LEU A 82 -4.10 1.15 -0.05
N ILE A 83 -5.37 1.42 0.27
CA ILE A 83 -6.51 0.76 -0.37
C ILE A 83 -6.56 1.16 -1.84
N LEU A 84 -6.49 2.45 -2.15
CA LEU A 84 -6.53 2.94 -3.53
C LEU A 84 -5.37 2.40 -4.36
N TRP A 85 -4.15 2.42 -3.83
CA TRP A 85 -3.00 1.85 -4.52
C TRP A 85 -3.20 0.36 -4.84
N LYS A 86 -3.70 -0.41 -3.88
CA LYS A 86 -4.04 -1.82 -4.08
C LYS A 86 -5.15 -2.00 -5.12
N LEU A 87 -6.23 -1.22 -5.04
CA LEU A 87 -7.34 -1.28 -6.00
C LEU A 87 -6.92 -0.86 -7.39
N ALA A 88 -6.05 0.15 -7.52
CA ALA A 88 -5.47 0.55 -8.79
C ALA A 88 -4.68 -0.60 -9.42
N ALA A 89 -3.84 -1.30 -8.63
CA ALA A 89 -3.10 -2.45 -9.11
C ALA A 89 -4.03 -3.59 -9.55
N TYR A 90 -5.05 -3.92 -8.74
CA TYR A 90 -6.02 -4.94 -9.12
C TYR A 90 -6.80 -4.58 -10.38
N THR A 91 -7.31 -3.35 -10.48
CA THR A 91 -8.06 -2.90 -11.66
C THR A 91 -7.19 -2.86 -12.91
N TYR A 92 -5.91 -2.51 -12.75
CA TYR A 92 -4.96 -2.52 -13.86
C TYR A 92 -4.73 -3.94 -14.42
N TRP A 93 -4.61 -4.94 -13.55
CA TRP A 93 -4.38 -6.34 -13.96
C TRP A 93 -5.66 -7.14 -14.20
N ARG A 94 -6.76 -6.78 -13.57
CA ARG A 94 -8.05 -7.48 -13.61
C ARG A 94 -9.20 -6.48 -13.74
N PRO A 95 -9.35 -5.80 -14.89
CA PRO A 95 -10.38 -4.80 -15.13
C PRO A 95 -11.80 -5.38 -15.09
N ASP A 96 -11.93 -6.69 -15.32
CA ASP A 96 -13.17 -7.45 -15.21
C ASP A 96 -13.81 -7.40 -13.81
N MET A 97 -13.03 -7.19 -12.76
CA MET A 97 -13.53 -7.22 -11.39
C MET A 97 -14.22 -5.92 -10.92
N GLN A 98 -14.16 -4.84 -11.68
CA GLN A 98 -14.81 -3.54 -11.41
C GLN A 98 -14.65 -3.02 -9.95
N LEU A 99 -13.45 -3.22 -9.38
CA LEU A 99 -13.18 -2.89 -7.98
C LEU A 99 -12.89 -1.40 -7.73
N TRP A 100 -12.71 -0.60 -8.78
CA TRP A 100 -12.38 0.82 -8.68
C TRP A 100 -13.61 1.65 -8.36
N SER A 101 -13.98 1.71 -7.07
CA SER A 101 -15.14 2.45 -6.61
C SER A 101 -14.99 2.95 -5.17
N PHE A 102 -15.68 4.05 -4.85
CA PHE A 102 -15.78 4.57 -3.48
C PHE A 102 -16.38 3.53 -2.52
N ALA A 103 -17.41 2.82 -2.95
CA ALA A 103 -18.08 1.79 -2.13
C ALA A 103 -17.10 0.69 -1.70
N GLU A 104 -16.23 0.24 -2.60
CA GLU A 104 -15.21 -0.77 -2.27
C GLU A 104 -14.14 -0.21 -1.32
N CYS A 105 -13.73 1.05 -1.51
CA CYS A 105 -12.82 1.72 -0.56
C CYS A 105 -13.43 1.81 0.84
N LEU A 106 -14.70 2.22 0.95
CA LEU A 106 -15.42 2.31 2.21
C LEU A 106 -15.55 0.92 2.88
N ARG A 107 -15.89 -0.11 2.10
CA ARG A 107 -15.97 -1.50 2.59
C ARG A 107 -14.64 -1.95 3.19
N GLN A 108 -13.52 -1.66 2.53
CA GLN A 108 -12.18 -2.03 3.02
C GLN A 108 -11.77 -1.20 4.23
N LEU A 109 -12.13 0.08 4.30
CA LEU A 109 -11.90 0.91 5.49
C LEU A 109 -12.67 0.41 6.71
N ARG A 110 -13.95 0.04 6.55
CA ARG A 110 -14.76 -0.58 7.62
C ARG A 110 -14.10 -1.87 8.13
N TYR A 111 -13.64 -2.74 7.23
CA TYR A 111 -12.92 -3.95 7.60
C TYR A 111 -11.65 -3.65 8.41
N ARG A 112 -10.85 -2.64 8.00
CA ARG A 112 -9.64 -2.23 8.71
C ARG A 112 -9.95 -1.66 10.09
N TYR A 113 -10.99 -0.83 10.18
CA TYR A 113 -11.47 -0.31 11.46
C TYR A 113 -11.82 -1.44 12.42
N GLU A 114 -12.65 -2.39 11.98
CA GLU A 114 -13.03 -3.53 12.80
C GLU A 114 -11.82 -4.33 13.28
N ARG A 115 -10.92 -4.64 12.38
CA ARG A 115 -9.71 -5.42 12.72
C ARG A 115 -8.81 -4.70 13.71
N GLU A 116 -8.55 -3.42 13.50
CA GLU A 116 -7.57 -2.67 14.28
C GLU A 116 -8.14 -2.14 15.61
N PHE A 117 -9.34 -1.56 15.61
CA PHE A 117 -9.91 -0.92 16.78
C PHE A 117 -10.81 -1.83 17.61
N VAL A 118 -11.59 -2.70 16.97
CA VAL A 118 -12.49 -3.62 17.67
C VAL A 118 -11.74 -4.89 18.07
N ARG A 119 -11.10 -5.57 17.13
CA ARG A 119 -10.39 -6.84 17.41
C ARG A 119 -8.95 -6.65 17.90
N LYS A 120 -8.45 -5.41 17.99
CA LYS A 120 -7.09 -5.08 18.44
C LYS A 120 -5.97 -5.77 17.67
N HIS A 121 -6.22 -6.12 16.42
CA HIS A 121 -5.23 -6.75 15.56
C HIS A 121 -4.21 -5.71 15.08
N LYS A 122 -2.93 -6.05 15.17
CA LYS A 122 -1.84 -5.21 14.65
C LYS A 122 -1.13 -5.96 13.52
N SER A 123 -0.93 -5.29 12.40
CA SER A 123 -0.17 -5.84 11.27
C SER A 123 1.33 -5.99 11.63
N ALA A 124 2.07 -6.73 10.82
CA ALA A 124 3.49 -6.98 11.07
C ALA A 124 4.30 -5.68 11.14
N ILE A 125 4.12 -4.78 10.18
CA ILE A 125 4.82 -3.48 10.18
C ILE A 125 4.41 -2.63 11.38
N LYS A 126 3.13 -2.58 11.75
CA LYS A 126 2.68 -1.85 12.93
C LYS A 126 3.31 -2.37 14.21
N GLN A 127 3.41 -3.70 14.37
CA GLN A 127 4.09 -4.31 15.51
C GLN A 127 5.57 -3.90 15.59
N ILE A 128 6.25 -3.82 14.46
CA ILE A 128 7.65 -3.39 14.40
C ILE A 128 7.76 -1.91 14.76
N GLN A 129 6.91 -1.05 14.21
CA GLN A 129 6.90 0.40 14.50
C GLN A 129 6.62 0.71 15.97
N GLU A 130 5.79 -0.11 16.61
CA GLU A 130 5.49 -0.02 18.05
C GLU A 130 6.48 -0.81 18.93
N GLN A 131 7.55 -1.35 18.35
CA GLN A 131 8.59 -2.14 19.05
C GLN A 131 8.06 -3.41 19.75
N LEU A 132 6.96 -3.95 19.28
CA LEU A 132 6.35 -5.17 19.81
C LEU A 132 6.88 -6.44 19.15
N SER A 133 7.59 -6.31 18.05
CA SER A 133 8.14 -7.43 17.27
C SER A 133 9.46 -7.02 16.61
N SER A 134 10.36 -8.00 16.43
CA SER A 134 11.61 -7.79 15.72
C SER A 134 11.40 -7.65 14.22
N SER A 135 12.21 -6.80 13.57
CA SER A 135 12.29 -6.68 12.11
C SER A 135 12.96 -7.88 11.44
N ALA A 136 13.70 -8.71 12.20
CA ALA A 136 14.32 -9.93 11.70
C ALA A 136 13.32 -11.07 11.44
N ARG A 137 12.05 -10.86 11.77
CA ARG A 137 10.96 -11.81 11.51
C ARG A 137 10.74 -11.96 9.99
N CYS A 138 10.56 -13.21 9.53
CA CYS A 138 10.12 -13.46 8.18
C CYS A 138 8.72 -12.89 7.94
N MET A 139 8.57 -12.09 6.88
CA MET A 139 7.30 -11.48 6.49
C MET A 139 7.24 -11.31 4.98
N VAL A 140 6.05 -11.29 4.42
CA VAL A 140 5.82 -10.97 3.00
C VAL A 140 5.47 -9.49 2.90
N LEU A 141 6.25 -8.76 2.12
CA LEU A 141 6.06 -7.33 1.90
C LEU A 141 5.98 -7.04 0.40
N CYS A 142 5.18 -6.04 0.04
CA CYS A 142 5.13 -5.51 -1.31
C CYS A 142 6.01 -4.26 -1.40
N VAL A 143 6.78 -4.12 -2.47
CA VAL A 143 7.45 -2.86 -2.81
C VAL A 143 6.39 -1.91 -3.34
N ARG A 144 6.13 -0.84 -2.58
CA ARG A 144 5.17 0.20 -2.93
C ARG A 144 5.80 1.30 -3.78
N GLN A 145 7.03 1.66 -3.44
CA GLN A 145 7.77 2.71 -4.14
C GLN A 145 9.28 2.47 -4.04
N ILE A 146 9.99 2.83 -5.09
CA ILE A 146 11.44 2.87 -5.15
C ILE A 146 11.84 4.33 -5.09
N LEU A 147 12.70 4.68 -4.14
CA LEU A 147 13.15 6.05 -3.90
C LEU A 147 14.66 6.11 -4.09
N PHE A 148 15.11 7.10 -4.84
CA PHE A 148 16.51 7.40 -5.04
C PHE A 148 16.83 8.70 -4.32
N PHE A 149 17.89 8.71 -3.54
CA PHE A 149 18.41 9.89 -2.86
C PHE A 149 19.84 10.10 -3.30
N ASP A 150 20.15 11.31 -3.75
CA ASP A 150 21.50 11.73 -4.01
C ASP A 150 22.12 12.16 -2.67
N GLU A 151 23.15 11.45 -2.24
CA GLU A 151 23.98 11.78 -1.09
C GLU A 151 25.35 12.23 -1.59
N ASP A 152 26.09 12.99 -0.78
CA ASP A 152 27.40 13.54 -1.16
C ASP A 152 28.42 12.44 -1.56
N GLU A 153 28.23 11.21 -1.12
CA GLU A 153 29.10 10.05 -1.42
C GLU A 153 28.48 9.05 -2.41
N GLY A 154 27.35 9.37 -3.03
CA GLY A 154 26.69 8.51 -4.02
C GLY A 154 25.17 8.46 -3.94
N THR A 155 24.53 7.68 -4.82
CA THR A 155 23.07 7.52 -4.83
C THR A 155 22.68 6.39 -3.88
N SER A 156 21.89 6.69 -2.85
CA SER A 156 21.32 5.67 -1.97
C SER A 156 19.96 5.19 -2.53
N LEU A 157 19.72 3.88 -2.44
CA LEU A 157 18.47 3.25 -2.86
C LEU A 157 17.66 2.88 -1.64
N MET A 158 16.44 3.41 -1.57
CA MET A 158 15.52 3.12 -0.50
C MET A 158 14.20 2.57 -1.07
N LEU A 159 13.64 1.56 -0.42
CA LEU A 159 12.34 1.00 -0.77
C LEU A 159 11.30 1.41 0.27
N GLU A 160 10.13 1.82 -0.19
CA GLU A 160 8.95 1.87 0.64
C GLU A 160 8.23 0.52 0.53
N LEU A 161 8.22 -0.22 1.63
CA LEU A 161 7.64 -1.56 1.74
C LEU A 161 6.32 -1.51 2.48
N SER A 162 5.38 -2.36 2.09
CA SER A 162 4.06 -2.45 2.73
C SER A 162 3.65 -3.90 2.99
N ASP A 163 3.05 -4.14 4.16
CA ASP A 163 2.30 -5.36 4.48
C ASP A 163 0.81 -5.27 4.08
N GLY A 164 0.46 -4.23 3.32
CA GLY A 164 -0.91 -3.92 2.90
C GLY A 164 -1.69 -3.07 3.90
N TRP A 165 -1.18 -2.88 5.14
CA TRP A 165 -1.79 -2.09 6.21
C TRP A 165 -0.97 -0.86 6.59
N TYR A 166 0.33 -1.02 6.67
CA TYR A 166 1.29 0.02 7.00
C TYR A 166 2.46 -0.04 6.04
N CYS A 167 3.26 1.02 6.04
CA CYS A 167 4.48 1.10 5.24
C CYS A 167 5.68 1.37 6.14
N ILE A 168 6.84 0.91 5.68
CA ILE A 168 8.13 1.17 6.29
C ILE A 168 9.14 1.43 5.19
N ARG A 169 10.10 2.31 5.46
CA ARG A 169 11.22 2.53 4.55
C ARG A 169 12.39 1.65 4.96
N ALA A 170 13.00 1.05 3.95
CA ALA A 170 14.15 0.18 4.10
C ALA A 170 15.23 0.59 3.11
N GLU A 171 16.44 0.74 3.60
CA GLU A 171 17.62 0.92 2.75
C GLU A 171 18.01 -0.41 2.13
N VAL A 172 18.46 -0.37 0.88
CA VAL A 172 18.91 -1.54 0.13
C VAL A 172 20.42 -1.64 0.26
N ASP A 173 20.90 -2.75 0.79
CA ASP A 173 22.34 -2.98 0.91
C ASP A 173 23.00 -3.20 -0.47
N GLU A 174 24.33 -2.98 -0.53
CA GLU A 174 25.13 -3.10 -1.75
C GLU A 174 24.89 -4.40 -2.56
N PRO A 175 24.83 -5.59 -1.94
CA PRO A 175 24.59 -6.84 -2.67
C PRO A 175 23.23 -6.92 -3.36
N MET A 176 22.23 -6.16 -2.91
CA MET A 176 20.90 -6.12 -3.52
C MET A 176 20.77 -5.06 -4.62
N ARG A 177 21.72 -4.13 -4.71
CA ARG A 177 21.74 -3.07 -5.74
C ARG A 177 22.21 -3.58 -7.11
N ARG A 178 22.83 -4.74 -7.17
CA ARG A 178 23.33 -5.42 -8.37
C ARG A 178 22.30 -6.41 -8.89
#